data_453e3aa2f7cb62680525a549d225008a
#
_entry.id   453e3aa2f7cb62680525a549d225008a
#
_cell.length_a   1.000
_cell.length_b   1.000
_cell.length_c   1.000
_cell.angle_alpha   90.00
_cell.angle_beta   90.00
_cell.angle_gamma   90.00
#
_symmetry.space_group_name_H-M   'P 1'
#
loop_
_entity.id
_entity.type
_entity.pdbx_description
1 polymer ?
#
loop_
_entity_poly.entity_id
_entity_poly.type
_entity_poly.pdbx_seq_one_letter_code
_entity_poly.pdbx_strand_id
1 'polypeptide(L)'
;IDMLTGMEESSDTDIILLDDAYQHRYVKPGINILLVDYHRLIIYDKLLPAGRLREPQSGKSRADIVIITKCPKDLKPMEYRVIIKAMDLYPYQQLFFTTLEYDNLRSIFGGEEMPLRCIGKDTNVLLLTGIASPKQMVYDLKEHSKNITPLTFPDHHQFTDRDIERINTVFAEMPSPKIIITTEKDNARLAGKDGLTDEVRQHIYMLPVRIKFMPGQEEEFNNKIIGYVQKNSKNSILAKTKDDNKSKNGDNTRHRTGTISFRNN
;
A
#
# COMPACT_ATOMS: atom_id res chain seq x y z
N ILE A 1 -16.61 13.51 7.98
CA ILE A 1 -17.92 12.98 7.59
C ILE A 1 -18.64 14.01 6.72
N ASP A 2 -18.75 15.26 7.18
CA ASP A 2 -19.38 16.34 6.42
C ASP A 2 -18.67 16.63 5.08
N MET A 3 -17.37 16.39 5.00
CA MET A 3 -16.60 16.50 3.77
C MET A 3 -16.95 15.42 2.73
N LEU A 4 -17.26 14.19 3.19
CA LEU A 4 -17.63 13.08 2.31
C LEU A 4 -19.06 13.23 1.81
N THR A 5 -19.99 13.71 2.64
CA THR A 5 -21.38 14.01 2.22
C THR A 5 -21.44 15.17 1.24
N GLY A 6 -20.58 16.20 1.38
CA GLY A 6 -20.48 17.29 0.41
C GLY A 6 -19.87 16.88 -0.93
N MET A 7 -19.07 15.80 -0.99
CA MET A 7 -18.54 15.24 -2.23
C MET A 7 -19.59 14.44 -3.02
N GLU A 8 -20.57 13.82 -2.35
CA GLU A 8 -21.65 13.10 -3.01
C GLU A 8 -22.60 14.01 -3.82
N GLU A 9 -22.74 15.28 -3.43
CA GLU A 9 -23.63 16.23 -4.10
C GLU A 9 -22.99 16.99 -5.28
N SER A 10 -21.67 16.98 -5.41
CA SER A 10 -20.96 17.88 -6.36
C SER A 10 -19.88 17.25 -7.24
N SER A 11 -19.62 15.94 -7.18
CA SER A 11 -18.56 15.33 -7.97
C SER A 11 -18.99 14.09 -8.75
N ASP A 12 -18.47 13.96 -9.97
CA ASP A 12 -18.51 12.73 -10.78
C ASP A 12 -17.64 11.61 -10.17
N THR A 13 -17.61 11.50 -8.82
CA THR A 13 -16.79 10.52 -8.10
C THR A 13 -17.55 9.21 -8.00
N ASP A 14 -17.05 8.17 -8.68
CA ASP A 14 -17.67 6.85 -8.67
C ASP A 14 -17.28 6.01 -7.45
N ILE A 15 -16.06 6.22 -6.90
CA ILE A 15 -15.49 5.40 -5.83
C ILE A 15 -14.66 6.27 -4.90
N ILE A 16 -14.80 6.04 -3.59
CA ILE A 16 -13.96 6.64 -2.56
C ILE A 16 -13.16 5.52 -1.89
N LEU A 17 -11.83 5.63 -1.91
CA LEU A 17 -10.92 4.74 -1.20
C LEU A 17 -10.49 5.39 0.11
N LEU A 18 -10.64 4.65 1.21
CA LEU A 18 -10.17 5.06 2.53
C LEU A 18 -8.90 4.30 2.87
N ASP A 19 -7.78 5.00 3.00
CA ASP A 19 -6.48 4.44 3.40
C ASP A 19 -6.31 4.48 4.92
N ASP A 20 -5.71 3.43 5.49
CA ASP A 20 -5.48 3.19 6.95
C ASP A 20 -6.75 3.43 7.81
N ALA A 21 -7.93 3.13 7.27
CA ALA A 21 -9.21 3.48 7.86
C ALA A 21 -9.91 2.31 8.58
N TYR A 22 -9.27 1.15 8.72
CA TYR A 22 -9.91 -0.06 9.28
C TYR A 22 -10.43 0.13 10.70
N GLN A 23 -9.83 1.01 11.51
CA GLN A 23 -10.28 1.37 12.85
C GLN A 23 -11.31 2.51 12.88
N HIS A 24 -11.57 3.20 11.76
CA HIS A 24 -12.58 4.26 11.68
C HIS A 24 -13.99 3.69 11.58
N ARG A 25 -14.62 3.44 12.74
CA ARG A 25 -15.94 2.79 12.83
C ARG A 25 -17.13 3.71 12.54
N TYR A 26 -16.89 5.00 12.35
CA TYR A 26 -17.94 5.97 12.02
C TYR A 26 -18.39 5.91 10.55
N VAL A 27 -17.57 5.34 9.69
CA VAL A 27 -17.90 5.10 8.29
C VAL A 27 -18.10 3.61 8.08
N LYS A 28 -19.18 3.21 7.42
CA LYS A 28 -19.43 1.83 7.00
C LYS A 28 -19.07 1.70 5.52
N PRO A 29 -17.87 1.23 5.19
CA PRO A 29 -17.49 1.02 3.80
C PRO A 29 -18.28 -0.14 3.20
N GLY A 30 -18.36 -0.14 1.89
CA GLY A 30 -19.03 -1.21 1.15
C GLY A 30 -18.21 -2.49 1.05
N ILE A 31 -16.86 -2.35 1.07
CA ILE A 31 -15.92 -3.47 1.19
C ILE A 31 -14.85 -3.06 2.19
N ASN A 32 -14.60 -3.91 3.17
CA ASN A 32 -13.49 -3.80 4.11
C ASN A 32 -12.37 -4.73 3.71
N ILE A 33 -11.19 -4.18 3.42
CA ILE A 33 -9.99 -4.95 3.12
C ILE A 33 -9.02 -4.84 4.30
N LEU A 34 -8.67 -5.98 4.90
CA LEU A 34 -7.68 -6.06 5.97
C LEU A 34 -6.35 -6.52 5.39
N LEU A 35 -5.32 -5.68 5.50
CA LEU A 35 -3.95 -6.03 5.14
C LEU A 35 -3.21 -6.62 6.34
N VAL A 36 -2.58 -7.77 6.15
CA VAL A 36 -1.81 -8.48 7.18
C VAL A 36 -0.42 -8.77 6.65
N ASP A 37 0.61 -8.29 7.34
CA ASP A 37 2.01 -8.55 6.97
C ASP A 37 2.36 -10.03 7.25
N TYR A 38 2.91 -10.74 6.25
CA TYR A 38 3.34 -12.14 6.36
C TYR A 38 4.32 -12.34 7.51
N HIS A 39 5.25 -11.41 7.72
CA HIS A 39 6.24 -11.48 8.80
C HIS A 39 5.66 -11.17 10.19
N ARG A 40 4.38 -10.74 10.23
CA ARG A 40 3.67 -10.33 11.45
C ARG A 40 2.20 -10.64 11.37
N LEU A 41 1.88 -11.93 11.27
CA LEU A 41 0.50 -12.36 11.27
C LEU A 41 -0.20 -11.93 12.56
N ILE A 42 -1.36 -11.30 12.42
CA ILE A 42 -2.14 -10.75 13.55
C ILE A 42 -2.48 -11.80 14.61
N ILE A 43 -2.54 -13.07 14.22
CA ILE A 43 -2.86 -14.22 15.08
C ILE A 43 -1.76 -14.52 16.11
N TYR A 44 -0.52 -14.08 15.86
CA TYR A 44 0.62 -14.26 16.77
C TYR A 44 0.99 -12.97 17.51
N ASP A 45 0.29 -11.87 17.23
CA ASP A 45 0.55 -10.58 17.86
C ASP A 45 -0.43 -10.31 19.02
N LYS A 46 -0.05 -9.43 19.92
CA LYS A 46 -0.82 -9.02 21.10
C LYS A 46 -1.25 -7.57 20.99
N LEU A 47 -2.26 -7.22 21.77
CA LEU A 47 -2.69 -5.83 21.91
C LEU A 47 -1.61 -4.96 22.55
N LEU A 48 -1.60 -3.69 22.20
CA LEU A 48 -0.82 -2.66 22.88
C LEU A 48 -1.13 -2.66 24.40
N PRO A 49 -0.14 -2.50 25.28
CA PRO A 49 1.29 -2.29 25.00
C PRO A 49 2.11 -3.57 24.88
N ALA A 50 1.52 -4.77 25.09
CA ALA A 50 2.20 -6.07 25.08
C ALA A 50 2.57 -6.57 23.67
N GLY A 51 1.97 -6.02 22.63
CA GLY A 51 2.21 -6.24 21.21
C GLY A 51 1.96 -4.97 20.43
N ARG A 52 1.55 -5.10 19.16
CA ARG A 52 1.35 -3.96 18.26
C ARG A 52 -0.07 -3.86 17.70
N LEU A 53 -0.96 -4.77 18.09
CA LEU A 53 -2.35 -4.69 17.65
C LEU A 53 -3.03 -3.48 18.30
N ARG A 54 -3.66 -2.66 17.47
CA ARG A 54 -4.48 -1.51 17.90
C ARG A 54 -5.87 -1.94 18.39
N GLU A 55 -6.32 -3.13 17.98
CA GLU A 55 -7.61 -3.72 18.36
C GLU A 55 -7.52 -5.25 18.50
N PRO A 56 -8.48 -5.90 19.18
CA PRO A 56 -8.49 -7.34 19.33
C PRO A 56 -8.53 -8.08 17.98
N GLN A 57 -7.98 -9.29 17.93
CA GLN A 57 -8.01 -10.14 16.73
C GLN A 57 -9.44 -10.41 16.22
N SER A 58 -10.45 -10.36 17.09
CA SER A 58 -11.86 -10.45 16.70
C SER A 58 -12.28 -9.34 15.73
N GLY A 59 -11.56 -8.21 15.71
CA GLY A 59 -11.79 -7.13 14.74
C GLY A 59 -11.66 -7.58 13.28
N LYS A 60 -10.95 -8.68 12.99
CA LYS A 60 -10.86 -9.28 11.66
C LYS A 60 -12.24 -9.67 11.08
N SER A 61 -13.25 -9.92 11.95
CA SER A 61 -14.61 -10.26 11.50
C SER A 61 -15.30 -9.18 10.66
N ARG A 62 -14.80 -7.93 10.69
CA ARG A 62 -15.36 -6.86 9.85
C ARG A 62 -14.82 -6.88 8.41
N ALA A 63 -13.75 -7.63 8.14
CA ALA A 63 -13.17 -7.70 6.81
C ALA A 63 -14.04 -8.57 5.90
N ASP A 64 -14.26 -8.09 4.68
CA ASP A 64 -14.80 -8.90 3.57
C ASP A 64 -13.67 -9.62 2.85
N ILE A 65 -12.50 -8.98 2.80
CA ILE A 65 -11.29 -9.47 2.16
C ILE A 65 -10.13 -9.33 3.14
N VAL A 66 -9.32 -10.38 3.26
CA VAL A 66 -8.04 -10.35 3.97
C VAL A 66 -6.92 -10.60 2.96
N ILE A 67 -5.89 -9.78 2.99
CA ILE A 67 -4.73 -9.94 2.10
C ILE A 67 -3.48 -10.11 2.95
N ILE A 68 -2.83 -11.26 2.84
CA ILE A 68 -1.50 -11.46 3.42
C ILE A 68 -0.49 -10.84 2.47
N THR A 69 0.17 -9.79 2.92
CA THR A 69 1.11 -9.00 2.13
C THR A 69 2.56 -9.41 2.39
N LYS A 70 3.47 -9.08 1.46
CA LYS A 70 4.91 -9.34 1.57
C LYS A 70 5.27 -10.81 1.74
N CYS A 71 4.49 -11.69 1.14
CA CYS A 71 4.81 -13.11 1.11
C CYS A 71 6.11 -13.37 0.32
N PRO A 72 6.91 -14.40 0.70
CA PRO A 72 7.98 -14.88 -0.15
C PRO A 72 7.45 -15.28 -1.53
N LYS A 73 8.24 -15.04 -2.58
CA LYS A 73 7.85 -15.41 -3.96
C LYS A 73 7.68 -16.92 -4.14
N ASP A 74 8.42 -17.69 -3.35
CA ASP A 74 8.46 -19.16 -3.35
C ASP A 74 7.65 -19.80 -2.22
N LEU A 75 6.61 -19.10 -1.71
CA LEU A 75 5.74 -19.59 -0.64
C LEU A 75 5.20 -20.99 -0.98
N LYS A 76 5.50 -21.97 -0.13
CA LYS A 76 5.18 -23.37 -0.36
C LYS A 76 3.70 -23.69 -0.10
N PRO A 77 3.11 -24.68 -0.78
CA PRO A 77 1.73 -25.09 -0.56
C PRO A 77 1.40 -25.44 0.89
N MET A 78 2.35 -25.97 1.65
CA MET A 78 2.19 -26.27 3.07
C MET A 78 2.04 -24.99 3.90
N GLU A 79 2.83 -23.96 3.59
CA GLU A 79 2.80 -22.67 4.31
C GLU A 79 1.48 -21.96 4.07
N TYR A 80 0.95 -21.98 2.83
CA TYR A 80 -0.41 -21.50 2.56
C TYR A 80 -1.45 -22.17 3.47
N ARG A 81 -1.42 -23.49 3.56
CA ARG A 81 -2.38 -24.25 4.39
C ARG A 81 -2.27 -23.88 5.86
N VAL A 82 -1.05 -23.72 6.36
CA VAL A 82 -0.80 -23.32 7.75
C VAL A 82 -1.37 -21.94 8.01
N ILE A 83 -1.13 -20.98 7.12
CA ILE A 83 -1.62 -19.60 7.28
C ILE A 83 -3.16 -19.57 7.18
N ILE A 84 -3.75 -20.23 6.18
CA ILE A 84 -5.20 -20.30 6.00
C ILE A 84 -5.86 -20.84 7.28
N LYS A 85 -5.34 -21.97 7.80
CA LYS A 85 -5.86 -22.58 9.02
C LYS A 85 -5.68 -21.69 10.24
N ALA A 86 -4.53 -21.04 10.35
CA ALA A 86 -4.20 -20.19 11.49
C ALA A 86 -5.00 -18.88 11.49
N MET A 87 -5.27 -18.32 10.32
CA MET A 87 -6.09 -17.09 10.18
C MET A 87 -7.54 -17.33 10.59
N ASP A 88 -8.04 -18.56 10.49
CA ASP A 88 -9.38 -18.96 10.94
C ASP A 88 -10.46 -17.93 10.55
N LEU A 89 -10.61 -17.76 9.24
CA LEU A 89 -11.53 -16.77 8.67
C LEU A 89 -12.96 -17.31 8.60
N TYR A 90 -13.92 -16.41 8.66
CA TYR A 90 -15.33 -16.75 8.47
C TYR A 90 -15.63 -17.10 7.01
N PRO A 91 -16.68 -17.93 6.73
CA PRO A 91 -17.00 -18.37 5.36
C PRO A 91 -17.31 -17.26 4.35
N TYR A 92 -17.68 -16.06 4.82
CA TYR A 92 -17.94 -14.91 3.95
C TYR A 92 -16.69 -14.13 3.57
N GLN A 93 -15.56 -14.37 4.25
CA GLN A 93 -14.30 -13.69 4.04
C GLN A 93 -13.48 -14.40 2.96
N GLN A 94 -12.84 -13.62 2.11
CA GLN A 94 -11.88 -14.13 1.13
C GLN A 94 -10.44 -13.82 1.56
N LEU A 95 -9.55 -14.78 1.34
CA LEU A 95 -8.13 -14.66 1.68
C LEU A 95 -7.29 -14.66 0.41
N PHE A 96 -6.47 -13.62 0.26
CA PHE A 96 -5.52 -13.48 -0.83
C PHE A 96 -4.11 -13.34 -0.28
N PHE A 97 -3.13 -13.64 -1.14
CA PHE A 97 -1.72 -13.54 -0.83
C PHE A 97 -1.04 -12.69 -1.88
N THR A 98 -0.17 -11.78 -1.43
CA THR A 98 0.61 -10.92 -2.33
C THR A 98 2.07 -10.93 -1.96
N THR A 99 2.92 -10.78 -2.96
CA THR A 99 4.36 -10.58 -2.83
C THR A 99 4.74 -9.20 -3.32
N LEU A 100 5.98 -8.78 -3.00
CA LEU A 100 6.58 -7.57 -3.56
C LEU A 100 7.37 -7.94 -4.81
N GLU A 101 7.17 -7.18 -5.87
CA GLU A 101 7.94 -7.26 -7.09
C GLU A 101 8.58 -5.91 -7.38
N TYR A 102 9.87 -5.92 -7.68
CA TYR A 102 10.61 -4.70 -8.02
C TYR A 102 10.56 -4.48 -9.52
N ASP A 103 10.35 -3.22 -9.89
CA ASP A 103 10.42 -2.76 -11.29
C ASP A 103 11.84 -2.34 -11.65
N ASN A 104 12.03 -1.80 -12.85
CA ASN A 104 13.30 -1.21 -13.24
C ASN A 104 13.66 -0.02 -12.33
N LEU A 105 14.95 0.14 -12.11
CA LEU A 105 15.48 1.33 -11.46
C LEU A 105 15.23 2.56 -12.34
N ARG A 106 14.73 3.63 -11.74
CA ARG A 106 14.46 4.91 -12.42
C ARG A 106 15.38 5.97 -11.88
N SER A 107 16.11 6.64 -12.77
CA SER A 107 16.94 7.78 -12.38
C SER A 107 16.04 8.89 -11.79
N ILE A 108 16.48 9.49 -10.67
CA ILE A 108 15.73 10.57 -9.97
C ILE A 108 15.83 11.90 -10.72
N PHE A 109 16.99 12.18 -11.31
CA PHE A 109 17.27 13.47 -11.95
C PHE A 109 17.23 13.43 -13.48
N GLY A 110 16.57 12.42 -14.03
CA GLY A 110 16.48 12.19 -15.48
C GLY A 110 17.51 11.19 -15.95
N GLY A 111 17.14 10.40 -16.93
CA GLY A 111 17.95 9.32 -17.49
C GLY A 111 17.10 8.10 -17.87
N GLU A 112 17.77 7.09 -18.41
CA GLU A 112 17.12 5.85 -18.80
C GLU A 112 16.81 4.97 -17.58
N GLU A 113 15.75 4.15 -17.71
CA GLU A 113 15.46 3.09 -16.73
C GLU A 113 16.53 1.99 -16.86
N MET A 114 16.96 1.45 -15.74
CA MET A 114 17.94 0.39 -15.68
C MET A 114 17.31 -0.86 -15.02
N PRO A 115 17.23 -1.99 -15.73
CA PRO A 115 16.78 -3.25 -15.13
C PRO A 115 17.67 -3.67 -13.94
N LEU A 116 17.08 -4.16 -12.86
CA LEU A 116 17.83 -4.64 -11.68
C LEU A 116 18.91 -5.67 -12.03
N ARG A 117 18.66 -6.51 -13.03
CA ARG A 117 19.64 -7.48 -13.53
C ARG A 117 20.91 -6.85 -14.12
N CYS A 118 20.86 -5.56 -14.47
CA CYS A 118 22.03 -4.81 -14.97
C CYS A 118 22.96 -4.34 -13.86
N ILE A 119 22.55 -4.47 -12.60
CA ILE A 119 23.46 -4.27 -11.46
C ILE A 119 24.46 -5.41 -11.46
N GLY A 120 25.74 -5.09 -11.62
CA GLY A 120 26.82 -6.07 -11.56
C GLY A 120 26.98 -6.63 -10.15
N LYS A 121 27.35 -7.92 -10.06
CA LYS A 121 27.55 -8.58 -8.75
C LYS A 121 28.57 -7.87 -7.84
N ASP A 122 29.52 -7.17 -8.41
CA ASP A 122 30.58 -6.46 -7.70
C ASP A 122 30.31 -4.94 -7.63
N THR A 123 29.15 -4.48 -8.10
CA THR A 123 28.73 -3.08 -7.94
C THR A 123 28.44 -2.78 -6.49
N ASN A 124 29.01 -1.70 -5.97
CA ASN A 124 28.75 -1.22 -4.61
C ASN A 124 27.41 -0.45 -4.59
N VAL A 125 26.45 -0.92 -3.83
CA VAL A 125 25.11 -0.34 -3.71
C VAL A 125 25.00 0.37 -2.38
N LEU A 126 24.82 1.69 -2.40
CA LEU A 126 24.39 2.46 -1.24
C LEU A 126 22.86 2.42 -1.19
N LEU A 127 22.30 1.68 -0.25
CA LEU A 127 20.85 1.60 -0.07
C LEU A 127 20.37 2.69 0.89
N LEU A 128 19.83 3.76 0.34
CA LEU A 128 19.32 4.92 1.07
C LEU A 128 17.83 4.74 1.37
N THR A 129 17.48 4.59 2.65
CA THR A 129 16.08 4.35 3.04
C THR A 129 15.67 5.05 4.34
N GLY A 130 14.50 5.70 4.31
CA GLY A 130 13.75 6.21 5.47
C GLY A 130 12.39 5.51 5.63
N ILE A 131 12.40 4.17 5.58
CA ILE A 131 11.20 3.33 5.76
C ILE A 131 11.32 2.44 7.00
N ALA A 132 10.17 2.04 7.56
CA ALA A 132 10.10 1.28 8.80
C ALA A 132 10.82 -0.10 8.77
N SER A 133 10.93 -0.75 7.60
CA SER A 133 11.53 -2.08 7.47
C SER A 133 12.33 -2.23 6.16
N PRO A 134 13.60 -1.78 6.13
CA PRO A 134 14.45 -1.92 4.94
C PRO A 134 15.03 -3.33 4.76
N LYS A 135 14.90 -4.21 5.76
CA LYS A 135 15.56 -5.53 5.78
C LYS A 135 15.21 -6.40 4.57
N GLN A 136 13.93 -6.39 4.16
CA GLN A 136 13.50 -7.17 2.99
C GLN A 136 14.18 -6.66 1.72
N MET A 137 14.23 -5.35 1.52
CA MET A 137 14.88 -4.75 0.34
C MET A 137 16.38 -5.06 0.31
N VAL A 138 17.06 -5.02 1.46
CA VAL A 138 18.48 -5.45 1.56
C VAL A 138 18.63 -6.91 1.15
N TYR A 139 17.74 -7.77 1.63
CA TYR A 139 17.79 -9.20 1.31
C TYR A 139 17.59 -9.43 -0.20
N ASP A 140 16.57 -8.81 -0.78
CA ASP A 140 16.25 -8.98 -2.20
C ASP A 140 17.35 -8.42 -3.11
N LEU A 141 17.95 -7.27 -2.77
CA LEU A 141 19.04 -6.68 -3.53
C LEU A 141 20.34 -7.51 -3.48
N LYS A 142 20.53 -8.39 -2.50
CA LYS A 142 21.66 -9.32 -2.45
C LYS A 142 21.65 -10.34 -3.60
N GLU A 143 20.49 -10.56 -4.22
CA GLU A 143 20.41 -11.34 -5.44
C GLU A 143 21.12 -10.66 -6.62
N HIS A 144 21.28 -9.32 -6.58
CA HIS A 144 21.85 -8.49 -7.64
C HIS A 144 23.27 -8.03 -7.35
N SER A 145 23.59 -7.67 -6.10
CA SER A 145 24.93 -7.25 -5.69
C SER A 145 25.34 -7.91 -4.37
N LYS A 146 26.65 -8.22 -4.24
CA LYS A 146 27.24 -8.71 -2.98
C LYS A 146 27.53 -7.59 -1.98
N ASN A 147 27.69 -6.35 -2.48
CA ASN A 147 28.20 -5.20 -1.73
C ASN A 147 27.08 -4.19 -1.50
N ILE A 148 26.24 -4.40 -0.47
CA ILE A 148 25.17 -3.48 -0.11
C ILE A 148 25.51 -2.80 1.21
N THR A 149 25.60 -1.48 1.16
CA THR A 149 25.80 -0.61 2.34
C THR A 149 24.47 0.09 2.66
N PRO A 150 23.79 -0.26 3.74
CA PRO A 150 22.58 0.43 4.14
C PRO A 150 22.90 1.81 4.76
N LEU A 151 22.27 2.85 4.27
CA LEU A 151 22.21 4.17 4.88
C LEU A 151 20.76 4.43 5.30
N THR A 152 20.44 4.12 6.55
CA THR A 152 19.06 4.15 7.03
C THR A 152 18.75 5.39 7.84
N PHE A 153 17.56 5.94 7.63
CA PHE A 153 16.97 7.03 8.37
C PHE A 153 15.66 6.58 9.06
N PRO A 154 15.18 7.32 10.05
CA PRO A 154 13.87 7.05 10.65
C PRO A 154 12.74 7.06 9.61
N ASP A 155 11.64 6.34 9.89
CA ASP A 155 10.47 6.40 9.02
C ASP A 155 9.90 7.84 8.99
N HIS A 156 9.43 8.27 7.84
CA HIS A 156 8.98 9.64 7.57
C HIS A 156 10.05 10.75 7.77
N HIS A 157 11.34 10.39 7.72
CA HIS A 157 12.43 11.35 7.86
C HIS A 157 12.39 12.45 6.79
N GLN A 158 12.58 13.70 7.23
CA GLN A 158 12.81 14.85 6.33
C GLN A 158 14.32 15.09 6.22
N PHE A 159 14.86 14.94 5.02
CA PHE A 159 16.30 15.10 4.79
C PHE A 159 16.74 16.53 5.09
N THR A 160 17.74 16.67 5.93
CA THR A 160 18.40 17.95 6.26
C THR A 160 19.67 18.13 5.42
N ASP A 161 20.23 19.34 5.43
CA ASP A 161 21.49 19.61 4.72
C ASP A 161 22.63 18.72 5.23
N ARG A 162 22.67 18.40 6.53
CA ARG A 162 23.61 17.45 7.11
C ARG A 162 23.45 16.03 6.57
N ASP A 163 22.20 15.63 6.30
CA ASP A 163 21.94 14.31 5.70
C ASP A 163 22.43 14.29 4.25
N ILE A 164 22.24 15.38 3.51
CA ILE A 164 22.75 15.54 2.14
C ILE A 164 24.28 15.48 2.12
N GLU A 165 24.96 16.18 3.01
CA GLU A 165 26.42 16.11 3.17
C GLU A 165 26.88 14.68 3.48
N ARG A 166 26.16 13.99 4.38
CA ARG A 166 26.45 12.60 4.72
C ARG A 166 26.28 11.66 3.54
N ILE A 167 25.22 11.81 2.75
CA ILE A 167 25.01 11.03 1.52
C ILE A 167 26.16 11.24 0.54
N ASN A 168 26.53 12.49 0.29
CA ASN A 168 27.63 12.83 -0.60
C ASN A 168 28.96 12.21 -0.13
N THR A 169 29.27 12.34 1.17
CA THR A 169 30.53 11.82 1.75
C THR A 169 30.60 10.30 1.66
N VAL A 170 29.54 9.61 2.14
CA VAL A 170 29.51 8.15 2.11
C VAL A 170 29.61 7.63 0.68
N PHE A 171 28.91 8.27 -0.27
CA PHE A 171 28.97 7.84 -1.66
C PHE A 171 30.34 8.09 -2.29
N ALA A 172 30.97 9.24 -2.02
CA ALA A 172 32.30 9.57 -2.53
C ALA A 172 33.38 8.56 -2.08
N GLU A 173 33.30 8.07 -0.83
CA GLU A 173 34.23 7.09 -0.25
C GLU A 173 34.04 5.67 -0.79
N MET A 174 32.92 5.37 -1.43
CA MET A 174 32.67 4.02 -1.97
C MET A 174 33.50 3.76 -3.23
N PRO A 175 34.06 2.55 -3.37
CA PRO A 175 34.78 2.16 -4.59
C PRO A 175 33.84 1.97 -5.79
N SER A 176 34.33 2.32 -6.97
CA SER A 176 33.59 2.06 -8.25
C SER A 176 33.72 0.59 -8.67
N PRO A 177 32.69 0.06 -9.41
CA PRO A 177 31.45 0.70 -9.80
C PRO A 177 30.49 0.84 -8.59
N LYS A 178 29.77 1.96 -8.51
CA LYS A 178 28.88 2.25 -7.39
C LYS A 178 27.59 2.94 -7.84
N ILE A 179 26.48 2.66 -7.11
CA ILE A 179 25.18 3.29 -7.33
C ILE A 179 24.48 3.54 -5.98
N ILE A 180 23.53 4.48 -5.98
CA ILE A 180 22.60 4.68 -4.87
C ILE A 180 21.23 4.16 -5.29
N ILE A 181 20.62 3.38 -4.43
CA ILE A 181 19.22 2.93 -4.59
C ILE A 181 18.40 3.50 -3.45
N THR A 182 17.26 4.10 -3.76
CA THR A 182 16.32 4.63 -2.77
C THR A 182 14.89 4.19 -3.06
N THR A 183 13.96 4.46 -2.15
CA THR A 183 12.54 4.15 -2.30
C THR A 183 11.78 5.27 -3.00
N GLU A 184 10.57 4.98 -3.51
CA GLU A 184 9.66 6.01 -4.06
C GLU A 184 9.30 7.08 -3.03
N LYS A 185 9.08 6.67 -1.77
CA LYS A 185 8.80 7.58 -0.65
C LYS A 185 9.96 8.54 -0.39
N ASP A 186 11.17 8.01 -0.36
CA ASP A 186 12.36 8.81 -0.06
C ASP A 186 12.74 9.68 -1.25
N ASN A 187 12.51 9.18 -2.48
CA ASN A 187 12.68 9.98 -3.69
C ASN A 187 11.84 11.26 -3.63
N ALA A 188 10.56 11.16 -3.29
CA ALA A 188 9.68 12.33 -3.18
C ALA A 188 10.20 13.39 -2.19
N ARG A 189 10.96 12.97 -1.17
CA ARG A 189 11.57 13.85 -0.16
C ARG A 189 12.93 14.40 -0.57
N LEU A 190 13.66 13.66 -1.41
CA LEU A 190 14.99 14.06 -1.91
C LEU A 190 14.92 14.93 -3.15
N ALA A 191 13.93 14.74 -4.02
CA ALA A 191 13.82 15.41 -5.32
C ALA A 191 13.79 16.95 -5.24
N GLY A 192 13.35 17.50 -4.10
CA GLY A 192 13.31 18.96 -3.85
C GLY A 192 14.50 19.47 -3.02
N LYS A 193 15.55 18.67 -2.79
CA LYS A 193 16.69 19.06 -1.98
C LYS A 193 17.88 19.49 -2.84
N ASP A 194 18.46 20.63 -2.46
CA ASP A 194 19.72 21.10 -3.03
C ASP A 194 20.92 20.46 -2.32
N GLY A 195 22.11 20.60 -2.91
CA GLY A 195 23.37 20.18 -2.28
C GLY A 195 23.83 18.77 -2.59
N LEU A 196 23.07 17.96 -3.32
CA LEU A 196 23.58 16.70 -3.87
C LEU A 196 24.61 16.98 -4.95
N THR A 197 25.78 16.30 -4.87
CA THR A 197 26.83 16.42 -5.87
C THR A 197 26.39 15.88 -7.23
N ASP A 198 27.02 16.33 -8.30
CA ASP A 198 26.73 15.84 -9.66
C ASP A 198 26.98 14.33 -9.77
N GLU A 199 28.00 13.80 -9.08
CA GLU A 199 28.27 12.37 -9.02
C GLU A 199 27.09 11.59 -8.40
N VAL A 200 26.54 12.06 -7.29
CA VAL A 200 25.34 11.46 -6.66
C VAL A 200 24.15 11.56 -7.58
N ARG A 201 23.90 12.72 -8.18
CA ARG A 201 22.77 12.93 -9.10
C ARG A 201 22.78 11.99 -10.30
N GLN A 202 23.96 11.67 -10.82
CA GLN A 202 24.11 10.76 -11.97
C GLN A 202 23.94 9.28 -11.59
N HIS A 203 24.14 8.92 -10.32
CA HIS A 203 24.17 7.53 -9.88
C HIS A 203 23.06 7.15 -8.89
N ILE A 204 22.10 8.04 -8.64
CA ILE A 204 20.98 7.78 -7.73
C ILE A 204 19.73 7.36 -8.50
N TYR A 205 19.18 6.22 -8.06
CA TYR A 205 18.02 5.60 -8.68
C TYR A 205 16.94 5.31 -7.64
N MET A 206 15.72 5.53 -8.02
CA MET A 206 14.54 5.07 -7.31
C MET A 206 14.22 3.64 -7.73
N LEU A 207 13.92 2.77 -6.77
CA LEU A 207 13.45 1.41 -7.00
C LEU A 207 11.94 1.32 -6.75
N PRO A 208 11.12 1.30 -7.81
CA PRO A 208 9.69 1.14 -7.66
C PRO A 208 9.34 -0.28 -7.18
N VAL A 209 8.33 -0.34 -6.31
CA VAL A 209 7.84 -1.61 -5.76
C VAL A 209 6.38 -1.78 -6.16
N ARG A 210 6.05 -2.93 -6.74
CA ARG A 210 4.69 -3.31 -7.10
C ARG A 210 4.21 -4.46 -6.22
N ILE A 211 2.93 -4.45 -5.93
CA ILE A 211 2.27 -5.58 -5.30
C ILE A 211 1.84 -6.53 -6.42
N LYS A 212 2.17 -7.81 -6.25
CA LYS A 212 1.74 -8.88 -7.16
C LYS A 212 0.98 -9.93 -6.37
N PHE A 213 -0.19 -10.27 -6.86
CA PHE A 213 -0.93 -11.39 -6.31
C PHE A 213 -0.22 -12.72 -6.62
N MET A 214 -0.36 -13.67 -5.72
CA MET A 214 0.09 -15.03 -5.99
C MET A 214 -0.69 -15.66 -7.15
N PRO A 215 -0.12 -16.64 -7.87
CA PRO A 215 -0.71 -17.16 -9.10
C PRO A 215 -2.18 -17.53 -8.96
N GLY A 216 -3.00 -17.07 -9.90
CA GLY A 216 -4.44 -17.35 -9.98
C GLY A 216 -5.33 -16.50 -9.08
N GLN A 217 -4.78 -15.63 -8.22
CA GLN A 217 -5.59 -14.87 -7.25
C GLN A 217 -5.98 -13.47 -7.72
N GLU A 218 -5.23 -12.89 -8.65
CA GLU A 218 -5.47 -11.52 -9.11
C GLU A 218 -6.82 -11.35 -9.81
N GLU A 219 -7.17 -12.29 -10.68
CA GLU A 219 -8.43 -12.28 -11.40
C GLU A 219 -9.63 -12.42 -10.43
N GLU A 220 -9.53 -13.32 -9.45
CA GLU A 220 -10.56 -13.51 -8.44
C GLU A 220 -10.77 -12.24 -7.59
N PHE A 221 -9.67 -11.61 -7.17
CA PHE A 221 -9.72 -10.35 -6.43
C PHE A 221 -10.37 -9.24 -7.28
N ASN A 222 -9.91 -9.06 -8.52
CA ASN A 222 -10.43 -8.03 -9.42
C ASN A 222 -11.92 -8.25 -9.70
N ASN A 223 -12.36 -9.48 -9.96
CA ASN A 223 -13.76 -9.81 -10.19
C ASN A 223 -14.63 -9.48 -8.96
N LYS A 224 -14.12 -9.70 -7.76
CA LYS A 224 -14.82 -9.35 -6.52
C LYS A 224 -15.03 -7.85 -6.41
N ILE A 225 -13.97 -7.05 -6.61
CA ILE A 225 -14.02 -5.59 -6.50
C ILE A 225 -14.91 -5.00 -7.61
N ILE A 226 -14.67 -5.38 -8.87
CA ILE A 226 -15.42 -4.90 -10.03
C ILE A 226 -16.91 -5.28 -9.91
N GLY A 227 -17.19 -6.53 -9.51
CA GLY A 227 -18.56 -7.01 -9.31
C GLY A 227 -19.31 -6.21 -8.24
N TYR A 228 -18.63 -5.83 -7.16
CA TYR A 228 -19.21 -4.96 -6.14
C TYR A 228 -19.52 -3.56 -6.70
N VAL A 229 -18.57 -2.93 -7.38
CA VAL A 229 -18.74 -1.59 -7.95
C VAL A 229 -19.89 -1.58 -8.95
N GLN A 230 -19.94 -2.53 -9.89
CA GLN A 230 -21.00 -2.64 -10.88
C GLN A 230 -22.39 -2.84 -10.25
N LYS A 231 -22.48 -3.64 -9.20
CA LYS A 231 -23.76 -3.88 -8.49
C LYS A 231 -24.27 -2.60 -7.83
N ASN A 232 -23.40 -1.83 -7.23
CA ASN A 232 -23.79 -0.60 -6.54
C ASN A 232 -24.06 0.56 -7.49
N SER A 233 -23.30 0.70 -8.58
CA SER A 233 -23.57 1.67 -9.64
C SER A 233 -24.95 1.44 -10.27
N LYS A 234 -25.31 0.19 -10.58
CA LYS A 234 -26.67 -0.15 -11.08
C LYS A 234 -27.76 0.18 -10.07
N ASN A 235 -27.52 -0.07 -8.78
CA ASN A 235 -28.49 0.24 -7.73
C ASN A 235 -28.70 1.76 -7.58
N SER A 236 -27.67 2.57 -7.73
CA SER A 236 -27.77 4.03 -7.70
C SER A 236 -28.55 4.59 -8.89
N ILE A 237 -28.36 4.05 -10.09
CA ILE A 237 -29.12 4.42 -11.30
C ILE A 237 -30.60 4.06 -11.14
N LEU A 238 -30.90 2.86 -10.60
CA LEU A 238 -32.28 2.42 -10.35
C LEU A 238 -32.96 3.23 -9.24
N ALA A 239 -32.22 3.72 -8.27
CA ALA A 239 -32.75 4.62 -7.24
C ALA A 239 -33.09 5.99 -7.84
N LYS A 240 -32.19 6.58 -8.64
CA LYS A 240 -32.43 7.86 -9.33
C LYS A 240 -33.63 7.78 -10.29
N THR A 241 -33.77 6.70 -11.07
CA THR A 241 -34.93 6.52 -11.98
C THR A 241 -36.26 6.28 -11.24
N LYS A 242 -36.23 5.75 -10.02
CA LYS A 242 -37.44 5.63 -9.19
C LYS A 242 -37.90 6.97 -8.60
N ASP A 243 -36.96 7.83 -8.23
CA ASP A 243 -37.26 9.17 -7.72
C ASP A 243 -37.74 10.09 -8.85
N ASP A 244 -37.16 10.02 -10.05
CA ASP A 244 -37.62 10.75 -11.23
C ASP A 244 -39.02 10.32 -11.68
N ASN A 245 -39.40 9.06 -11.52
CA ASN A 245 -40.74 8.57 -11.81
C ASN A 245 -41.79 8.92 -10.73
N LYS A 246 -41.36 9.15 -9.49
CA LYS A 246 -42.24 9.64 -8.43
C LYS A 246 -42.53 11.14 -8.56
N SER A 247 -41.60 11.93 -9.09
CA SER A 247 -41.79 13.36 -9.31
C SER A 247 -42.70 13.69 -10.49
N LYS A 248 -43.00 12.73 -11.39
CA LYS A 248 -43.92 12.91 -12.53
C LYS A 248 -45.38 12.51 -12.26
N ASN A 249 -45.66 11.89 -11.11
CA ASN A 249 -47.01 11.46 -10.73
C ASN A 249 -47.33 11.88 -9.29
N GLY A 250 -47.53 13.16 -9.04
CA GLY A 250 -48.00 13.59 -7.73
C GLY A 250 -47.86 15.08 -7.48
N ASP A 251 -48.84 15.81 -7.85
CA ASP A 251 -49.14 17.09 -7.28
C ASP A 251 -49.52 16.89 -5.79
N ASN A 252 -48.96 17.72 -4.91
CA ASN A 252 -49.25 17.87 -3.47
C ASN A 252 -48.73 16.81 -2.50
N THR A 253 -47.72 17.22 -1.76
CA THR A 253 -47.55 17.31 -0.30
C THR A 253 -46.18 16.93 0.19
N ARG A 254 -45.54 17.94 0.81
CA ARG A 254 -44.58 17.91 1.93
C ARG A 254 -43.23 17.20 1.80
N HIS A 255 -42.21 18.06 1.74
CA HIS A 255 -40.85 17.77 2.13
C HIS A 255 -40.76 16.74 3.26
N ARG A 256 -40.07 15.62 3.00
CA ARG A 256 -39.40 14.81 4.01
C ARG A 256 -37.98 14.54 3.53
N THR A 257 -37.07 15.35 4.04
CA THR A 257 -35.65 15.04 4.13
C THR A 257 -35.48 13.67 4.78
N GLY A 258 -34.93 12.72 4.04
CA GLY A 258 -34.57 11.40 4.54
C GLY A 258 -33.34 11.51 5.43
N THR A 259 -33.57 11.67 6.73
CA THR A 259 -32.53 11.56 7.75
C THR A 259 -32.14 10.11 7.90
N ILE A 260 -30.89 9.77 7.59
CA ILE A 260 -30.31 8.47 7.93
C ILE A 260 -30.11 8.45 9.45
N SER A 261 -30.96 7.72 10.17
CA SER A 261 -30.84 7.57 11.62
C SER A 261 -29.74 6.59 11.93
N PHE A 262 -28.71 7.06 12.63
CA PHE A 262 -27.75 6.21 13.31
C PHE A 262 -28.40 5.61 14.56
N ARG A 263 -28.50 4.30 14.65
CA ARG A 263 -28.77 3.60 15.90
C ARG A 263 -27.45 3.30 16.60
N ASN A 264 -27.28 3.91 17.74
CA ASN A 264 -26.30 3.48 18.74
C ASN A 264 -26.74 2.13 19.31
N ASN A 265 -25.82 1.16 19.30
CA ASN A 265 -25.72 0.12 20.33
C ASN A 265 -24.24 -0.13 20.55
#